data_ca86348cabdd2934ba29d6ee35954502
#
_entry.id   ca86348cabdd2934ba29d6ee35954502
#
_cell.length_a   1.000
_cell.length_b   1.000
_cell.length_c   1.000
_cell.angle_alpha   90.00
_cell.angle_beta   90.00
_cell.angle_gamma   90.00
#
_symmetry.space_group_name_H-M   'P 1'
#
loop_
_entity.id
_entity.type
_entity.pdbx_description
1 polymer ?
#
loop_
_entity_poly.entity_id
_entity_poly.type
_entity_poly.pdbx_seq_one_letter_code
_entity_poly.pdbx_strand_id
1 'polypeptide(L)'
;MSNIVVSGYYGSKNAGDEAMLAAMIEVLSDLDPKVNITVISANPKDTAERHGVRAVSWIRVFDILAALRQADLLISGGGSLLQNVTSGRSLYYYLGVIFLARLVGTPVMLYAQGIGPVCGGFARHLMTAISSGAALITVRDRGSLGELESLAVKRPHIEVTADPVLAIHPVDKGIGRAILREYHADGAKPIVGISVREWREWRHYKEVIAAAADQIAAEFGARVVFLPMQYPEDVRVAELI
;
A
#
# COMPACT_ATOMS: atom_id res chain seq x y z
N MET A 1 1.43 -24.99 -10.30
CA MET A 1 0.87 -23.70 -10.73
C MET A 1 0.16 -23.16 -9.52
N SER A 2 0.77 -22.16 -8.89
CA SER A 2 0.29 -21.62 -7.61
C SER A 2 -0.78 -20.56 -7.86
N ASN A 3 -1.87 -20.60 -7.09
CA ASN A 3 -2.93 -19.57 -7.14
C ASN A 3 -2.81 -18.71 -5.90
N ILE A 4 -2.51 -17.44 -6.07
CA ILE A 4 -2.33 -16.49 -4.97
C ILE A 4 -3.39 -15.40 -5.06
N VAL A 5 -4.08 -15.15 -3.95
CA VAL A 5 -4.94 -13.99 -3.81
C VAL A 5 -4.18 -12.91 -3.04
N VAL A 6 -4.21 -11.67 -3.54
CA VAL A 6 -3.56 -10.52 -2.89
C VAL A 6 -4.61 -9.52 -2.47
N SER A 7 -4.58 -9.11 -1.19
CA SER A 7 -5.49 -8.14 -0.60
C SER A 7 -4.72 -6.93 -0.06
N GLY A 8 -5.14 -5.73 -0.44
CA GLY A 8 -4.54 -4.46 -0.05
C GLY A 8 -5.38 -3.27 -0.48
N TYR A 9 -4.84 -2.06 -0.37
CA TYR A 9 -5.53 -0.82 -0.76
C TYR A 9 -5.35 -0.52 -2.26
N TYR A 10 -5.55 -1.53 -3.11
CA TYR A 10 -5.27 -1.49 -4.54
C TYR A 10 -6.45 -0.97 -5.37
N GLY A 11 -6.16 -0.38 -6.53
CA GLY A 11 -7.15 0.24 -7.39
C GLY A 11 -7.70 1.55 -6.86
N SER A 12 -7.09 2.13 -5.83
CA SER A 12 -7.52 3.35 -5.15
C SER A 12 -6.77 4.60 -5.59
N LYS A 13 -5.99 4.51 -6.67
CA LYS A 13 -5.16 5.60 -7.21
C LYS A 13 -4.16 6.17 -6.21
N ASN A 14 -3.63 5.33 -5.32
CA ASN A 14 -2.52 5.64 -4.43
C ASN A 14 -1.23 5.07 -5.02
N ALA A 15 -0.30 5.94 -5.39
CA ALA A 15 0.94 5.54 -6.06
C ALA A 15 1.81 4.60 -5.19
N GLY A 16 1.80 4.79 -3.86
CA GLY A 16 2.54 3.92 -2.93
C GLY A 16 1.98 2.51 -2.88
N ASP A 17 0.65 2.37 -2.76
CA ASP A 17 0.01 1.05 -2.73
C ASP A 17 0.14 0.33 -4.08
N GLU A 18 0.01 1.06 -5.20
CA GLU A 18 0.22 0.50 -6.54
C GLU A 18 1.68 0.06 -6.77
N ALA A 19 2.66 0.82 -6.27
CA ALA A 19 4.07 0.44 -6.34
C ALA A 19 4.37 -0.81 -5.51
N MET A 20 3.78 -0.93 -4.31
CA MET A 20 3.91 -2.14 -3.50
C MET A 20 3.28 -3.36 -4.18
N LEU A 21 2.13 -3.18 -4.83
CA LEU A 21 1.50 -4.26 -5.61
C LEU A 21 2.39 -4.69 -6.77
N ALA A 22 2.93 -3.73 -7.53
CA ALA A 22 3.85 -4.02 -8.63
C ALA A 22 5.07 -4.81 -8.16
N ALA A 23 5.71 -4.37 -7.08
CA ALA A 23 6.86 -5.06 -6.49
C ALA A 23 6.52 -6.49 -6.05
N MET A 24 5.36 -6.71 -5.43
CA MET A 24 4.92 -8.06 -5.05
C MET A 24 4.68 -8.95 -6.26
N ILE A 25 4.01 -8.43 -7.30
CA ILE A 25 3.75 -9.21 -8.52
C ILE A 25 5.06 -9.59 -9.20
N GLU A 26 6.03 -8.69 -9.27
CA GLU A 26 7.35 -8.93 -9.83
C GLU A 26 8.06 -10.05 -9.08
N VAL A 27 8.20 -9.93 -7.76
CA VAL A 27 8.84 -10.95 -6.90
C VAL A 27 8.13 -12.32 -6.99
N LEU A 28 6.79 -12.34 -6.97
CA LEU A 28 6.03 -13.58 -7.08
C LEU A 28 6.21 -14.25 -8.45
N SER A 29 6.28 -13.45 -9.52
CA SER A 29 6.49 -13.95 -10.88
C SER A 29 7.92 -14.48 -11.09
N ASP A 30 8.91 -13.86 -10.44
CA ASP A 30 10.30 -14.35 -10.46
C ASP A 30 10.45 -15.67 -9.71
N LEU A 31 9.73 -15.85 -8.59
CA LEU A 31 9.74 -17.08 -7.81
C LEU A 31 8.98 -18.23 -8.49
N ASP A 32 7.86 -17.96 -9.11
CA ASP A 32 7.08 -18.94 -9.90
C ASP A 32 6.54 -18.28 -11.17
N PRO A 33 7.22 -18.44 -12.34
CA PRO A 33 6.76 -17.87 -13.61
C PRO A 33 5.36 -18.34 -14.07
N LYS A 34 4.80 -19.33 -13.40
CA LYS A 34 3.45 -19.85 -13.69
C LYS A 34 2.44 -19.48 -12.61
N VAL A 35 2.78 -18.57 -11.71
CA VAL A 35 1.87 -18.11 -10.66
C VAL A 35 0.63 -17.43 -11.24
N ASN A 36 -0.54 -17.79 -10.74
CA ASN A 36 -1.79 -17.09 -11.01
C ASN A 36 -2.09 -16.13 -9.87
N ILE A 37 -2.03 -14.84 -10.14
CA ILE A 37 -2.32 -13.81 -9.14
C ILE A 37 -3.72 -13.25 -9.37
N THR A 38 -4.52 -13.21 -8.30
CA THR A 38 -5.81 -12.52 -8.28
C THR A 38 -5.79 -11.42 -7.23
N VAL A 39 -5.98 -10.18 -7.63
CA VAL A 39 -5.95 -9.01 -6.75
C VAL A 39 -7.36 -8.59 -6.36
N ILE A 40 -7.60 -8.37 -5.07
CA ILE A 40 -8.82 -7.73 -4.57
C ILE A 40 -8.61 -6.22 -4.70
N SER A 41 -9.44 -5.56 -5.53
CA SER A 41 -9.22 -4.18 -5.97
C SER A 41 -10.49 -3.33 -5.92
N ALA A 42 -10.33 -2.03 -5.66
CA ALA A 42 -11.39 -1.03 -5.79
C ALA A 42 -11.75 -0.74 -7.27
N ASN A 43 -10.79 -0.93 -8.19
CA ASN A 43 -11.00 -0.81 -9.63
C ASN A 43 -10.39 -2.02 -10.36
N PRO A 44 -11.10 -3.16 -10.41
CA PRO A 44 -10.58 -4.40 -10.97
C PRO A 44 -10.10 -4.28 -12.42
N LYS A 45 -10.79 -3.48 -13.24
CA LYS A 45 -10.44 -3.30 -14.64
C LYS A 45 -9.08 -2.62 -14.78
N ASP A 46 -8.87 -1.48 -14.11
CA ASP A 46 -7.62 -0.75 -14.14
C ASP A 46 -6.46 -1.60 -13.56
N THR A 47 -6.71 -2.30 -12.45
CA THR A 47 -5.71 -3.19 -11.84
C THR A 47 -5.30 -4.32 -12.79
N ALA A 48 -6.25 -4.95 -13.46
CA ALA A 48 -5.96 -6.03 -14.40
C ALA A 48 -5.17 -5.54 -15.63
N GLU A 49 -5.57 -4.39 -16.19
CA GLU A 49 -4.89 -3.80 -17.35
C GLU A 49 -3.47 -3.31 -17.00
N ARG A 50 -3.30 -2.68 -15.84
CA ARG A 50 -2.02 -2.11 -15.39
C ARG A 50 -0.98 -3.17 -15.03
N HIS A 51 -1.41 -4.22 -14.33
CA HIS A 51 -0.50 -5.21 -13.74
C HIS A 51 -0.50 -6.56 -14.47
N GLY A 52 -1.36 -6.77 -15.47
CA GLY A 52 -1.44 -8.03 -16.20
C GLY A 52 -1.94 -9.22 -15.36
N VAL A 53 -2.74 -8.97 -14.32
CA VAL A 53 -3.23 -9.98 -13.37
C VAL A 53 -4.75 -10.09 -13.40
N ARG A 54 -5.30 -11.13 -12.79
CA ARG A 54 -6.74 -11.18 -12.53
C ARG A 54 -7.09 -10.25 -11.38
N ALA A 55 -8.27 -9.64 -11.43
CA ALA A 55 -8.74 -8.78 -10.35
C ALA A 55 -10.23 -9.00 -10.08
N VAL A 56 -10.60 -8.91 -8.79
CA VAL A 56 -11.98 -8.99 -8.30
C VAL A 56 -12.33 -7.77 -7.46
N SER A 57 -13.60 -7.38 -7.49
CA SER A 57 -14.04 -6.20 -6.76
C SER A 57 -14.05 -6.43 -5.25
N TRP A 58 -13.52 -5.48 -4.50
CA TRP A 58 -13.45 -5.50 -3.05
C TRP A 58 -14.80 -5.53 -2.32
N ILE A 59 -15.88 -5.15 -2.99
CA ILE A 59 -17.25 -5.19 -2.46
C ILE A 59 -18.02 -6.46 -2.83
N ARG A 60 -17.50 -7.27 -3.76
CA ARG A 60 -18.18 -8.49 -4.23
C ARG A 60 -17.74 -9.70 -3.42
N VAL A 61 -18.29 -9.86 -2.23
CA VAL A 61 -17.90 -10.90 -1.26
C VAL A 61 -17.95 -12.33 -1.85
N PHE A 62 -18.91 -12.63 -2.71
CA PHE A 62 -19.00 -13.96 -3.35
C PHE A 62 -17.85 -14.21 -4.33
N ASP A 63 -17.41 -13.20 -5.08
CA ASP A 63 -16.26 -13.32 -5.98
C ASP A 63 -14.96 -13.47 -5.19
N ILE A 64 -14.82 -12.71 -4.08
CA ILE A 64 -13.69 -12.86 -3.16
C ILE A 64 -13.66 -14.28 -2.59
N LEU A 65 -14.81 -14.78 -2.12
CA LEU A 65 -14.91 -16.13 -1.56
C LEU A 65 -14.58 -17.22 -2.60
N ALA A 66 -15.05 -17.05 -3.83
CA ALA A 66 -14.73 -17.96 -4.93
C ALA A 66 -13.22 -17.95 -5.26
N ALA A 67 -12.58 -16.78 -5.28
CA ALA A 67 -11.14 -16.65 -5.47
C ALA A 67 -10.36 -17.32 -4.33
N LEU A 68 -10.75 -17.05 -3.07
CA LEU A 68 -10.11 -17.62 -1.89
C LEU A 68 -10.19 -19.17 -1.87
N ARG A 69 -11.34 -19.76 -2.23
CA ARG A 69 -11.48 -21.23 -2.28
C ARG A 69 -10.55 -21.90 -3.29
N GLN A 70 -10.12 -21.19 -4.32
CA GLN A 70 -9.22 -21.69 -5.35
C GLN A 70 -7.76 -21.32 -5.07
N ALA A 71 -7.50 -20.52 -4.04
CA ALA A 71 -6.19 -20.03 -3.71
C ALA A 71 -5.41 -20.99 -2.82
N ASP A 72 -4.13 -21.14 -3.11
CA ASP A 72 -3.17 -21.83 -2.26
C ASP A 72 -2.67 -20.93 -1.11
N LEU A 73 -2.80 -19.59 -1.28
CA LEU A 73 -2.36 -18.59 -0.32
C LEU A 73 -3.14 -17.29 -0.49
N LEU A 74 -3.56 -16.68 0.62
CA LEU A 74 -3.90 -15.26 0.69
C LEU A 74 -2.70 -14.47 1.20
N ILE A 75 -2.23 -13.51 0.44
CA ILE A 75 -1.30 -12.49 0.89
C ILE A 75 -2.10 -11.24 1.26
N SER A 76 -2.15 -10.92 2.56
CA SER A 76 -2.60 -9.62 3.04
C SER A 76 -1.36 -8.75 3.16
N GLY A 77 -1.19 -7.79 2.24
CA GLY A 77 0.09 -7.16 2.11
C GLY A 77 0.11 -5.75 1.60
N GLY A 78 1.20 -5.10 1.97
CA GLY A 78 1.49 -3.74 1.59
C GLY A 78 0.76 -2.69 2.44
N GLY A 79 1.46 -1.64 2.80
CA GLY A 79 0.90 -0.49 3.51
C GLY A 79 0.56 -0.73 4.98
N SER A 80 -0.14 0.23 5.57
CA SER A 80 -0.60 0.20 6.96
C SER A 80 -2.10 -0.11 7.01
N LEU A 81 -2.48 -1.32 6.64
CA LEU A 81 -3.88 -1.74 6.51
C LEU A 81 -4.51 -2.07 7.87
N LEU A 82 -3.70 -2.64 8.78
CA LEU A 82 -4.14 -3.16 10.07
C LEU A 82 -3.94 -2.12 11.18
N GLN A 83 -4.71 -1.02 11.07
CA GLN A 83 -4.77 0.08 12.04
C GLN A 83 -6.15 0.75 11.97
N ASN A 84 -6.57 1.46 13.02
CA ASN A 84 -7.86 2.12 13.07
C ASN A 84 -7.82 3.61 13.44
N VAL A 85 -6.62 4.22 13.38
CA VAL A 85 -6.45 5.66 13.62
C VAL A 85 -7.05 6.49 12.48
N THR A 86 -6.84 6.06 11.23
CA THR A 86 -7.37 6.77 10.06
C THR A 86 -8.79 6.32 9.70
N SER A 87 -9.10 5.03 9.84
CA SER A 87 -10.43 4.47 9.57
C SER A 87 -10.66 3.14 10.29
N GLY A 88 -11.60 3.11 11.22
CA GLY A 88 -12.01 1.86 11.86
C GLY A 88 -12.65 0.87 10.86
N ARG A 89 -13.39 1.37 9.84
CA ARG A 89 -14.03 0.52 8.83
C ARG A 89 -13.00 -0.24 8.00
N SER A 90 -11.86 0.38 7.72
CA SER A 90 -10.76 -0.23 6.94
C SER A 90 -10.19 -1.45 7.68
N LEU A 91 -9.89 -1.31 8.97
CA LEU A 91 -9.40 -2.42 9.78
C LEU A 91 -10.34 -3.63 9.74
N TYR A 92 -11.63 -3.40 10.00
CA TYR A 92 -12.62 -4.51 10.01
C TYR A 92 -12.80 -5.16 8.64
N TYR A 93 -12.67 -4.40 7.56
CA TYR A 93 -12.71 -4.95 6.21
C TYR A 93 -11.55 -5.92 5.96
N TYR A 94 -10.31 -5.51 6.22
CA TYR A 94 -9.14 -6.38 6.00
C TYR A 94 -9.14 -7.60 6.93
N LEU A 95 -9.50 -7.42 8.19
CA LEU A 95 -9.69 -8.55 9.11
C LEU A 95 -10.79 -9.50 8.62
N GLY A 96 -11.86 -8.98 8.02
CA GLY A 96 -12.92 -9.77 7.41
C GLY A 96 -12.43 -10.61 6.25
N VAL A 97 -11.61 -10.08 5.35
CA VAL A 97 -11.00 -10.83 4.24
C VAL A 97 -10.09 -11.96 4.76
N ILE A 98 -9.26 -11.67 5.76
CA ILE A 98 -8.39 -12.67 6.40
C ILE A 98 -9.23 -13.77 7.07
N PHE A 99 -10.29 -13.38 7.76
CA PHE A 99 -11.23 -14.32 8.39
C PHE A 99 -11.91 -15.22 7.36
N LEU A 100 -12.37 -14.67 6.23
CA LEU A 100 -12.99 -15.45 5.15
C LEU A 100 -12.01 -16.48 4.55
N ALA A 101 -10.75 -16.09 4.33
CA ALA A 101 -9.73 -17.01 3.86
C ALA A 101 -9.55 -18.20 4.82
N ARG A 102 -9.41 -17.91 6.11
CA ARG A 102 -9.29 -18.94 7.14
C ARG A 102 -10.51 -19.85 7.22
N LEU A 103 -11.72 -19.27 7.07
CA LEU A 103 -12.97 -20.02 7.09
C LEU A 103 -13.05 -21.06 5.97
N VAL A 104 -12.48 -20.76 4.79
CA VAL A 104 -12.44 -21.69 3.66
C VAL A 104 -11.18 -22.55 3.62
N GLY A 105 -10.30 -22.42 4.63
CA GLY A 105 -9.10 -23.24 4.75
C GLY A 105 -7.89 -22.72 3.96
N THR A 106 -7.97 -21.50 3.40
CA THR A 106 -6.86 -20.90 2.66
C THR A 106 -5.83 -20.33 3.65
N PRO A 107 -4.55 -20.74 3.58
CA PRO A 107 -3.49 -20.17 4.38
C PRO A 107 -3.36 -18.66 4.16
N VAL A 108 -2.98 -17.92 5.20
CA VAL A 108 -2.84 -16.46 5.15
C VAL A 108 -1.43 -16.06 5.54
N MET A 109 -0.81 -15.22 4.72
CA MET A 109 0.42 -14.51 5.03
C MET A 109 0.12 -13.03 5.21
N LEU A 110 0.50 -12.46 6.36
CA LEU A 110 0.61 -11.01 6.52
C LEU A 110 2.00 -10.61 6.00
N TYR A 111 2.04 -9.91 4.86
CA TYR A 111 3.28 -9.66 4.14
C TYR A 111 3.75 -8.22 4.32
N ALA A 112 4.88 -8.04 4.96
CA ALA A 112 5.53 -6.75 5.19
C ALA A 112 4.56 -5.66 5.68
N GLN A 113 3.67 -6.03 6.61
CA GLN A 113 2.62 -5.15 7.11
C GLN A 113 3.19 -4.02 7.96
N GLY A 114 2.74 -2.80 7.69
CA GLY A 114 2.76 -1.73 8.65
C GLY A 114 1.59 -1.93 9.63
N ILE A 115 1.88 -2.30 10.85
CA ILE A 115 0.86 -2.41 11.90
C ILE A 115 0.86 -1.10 12.67
N GLY A 116 -0.23 -0.36 12.58
CA GLY A 116 -0.38 0.91 13.27
C GLY A 116 -1.10 0.74 14.60
N PRO A 117 -1.30 1.78 15.39
CA PRO A 117 -2.03 1.65 16.63
C PRO A 117 -3.44 1.08 16.40
N VAL A 118 -3.77 0.04 17.18
CA VAL A 118 -5.11 -0.56 17.20
C VAL A 118 -5.79 -0.15 18.50
N CYS A 119 -6.74 0.78 18.40
CA CYS A 119 -7.45 1.35 19.54
C CYS A 119 -8.80 0.66 19.77
N GLY A 120 -9.17 0.50 21.08
CA GLY A 120 -10.41 -0.10 21.49
C GLY A 120 -10.32 -1.61 21.74
N GLY A 121 -10.91 -2.07 22.85
CA GLY A 121 -10.76 -3.45 23.32
C GLY A 121 -11.26 -4.50 22.33
N PHE A 122 -12.39 -4.24 21.67
CA PHE A 122 -12.93 -5.15 20.66
C PHE A 122 -12.04 -5.27 19.43
N ALA A 123 -11.53 -4.14 18.89
CA ALA A 123 -10.65 -4.13 17.76
C ALA A 123 -9.33 -4.87 18.07
N ARG A 124 -8.75 -4.63 19.25
CA ARG A 124 -7.53 -5.32 19.72
C ARG A 124 -7.75 -6.82 19.84
N HIS A 125 -8.87 -7.25 20.46
CA HIS A 125 -9.21 -8.68 20.58
C HIS A 125 -9.35 -9.34 19.20
N LEU A 126 -10.10 -8.71 18.30
CA LEU A 126 -10.31 -9.22 16.95
C LEU A 126 -9.00 -9.31 16.15
N MET A 127 -8.18 -8.27 16.23
CA MET A 127 -6.84 -8.24 15.60
C MET A 127 -5.97 -9.39 16.11
N THR A 128 -5.91 -9.59 17.44
CA THR A 128 -5.17 -10.71 18.04
C THR A 128 -5.68 -12.07 17.55
N ALA A 129 -6.99 -12.31 17.62
CA ALA A 129 -7.59 -13.60 17.25
C ALA A 129 -7.38 -13.95 15.77
N ILE A 130 -7.48 -12.95 14.89
CA ILE A 130 -7.33 -13.16 13.45
C ILE A 130 -5.86 -13.29 13.07
N SER A 131 -4.97 -12.41 13.56
CA SER A 131 -3.55 -12.43 13.21
C SER A 131 -2.85 -13.68 13.77
N SER A 132 -3.21 -14.13 14.98
CA SER A 132 -2.65 -15.37 15.56
C SER A 132 -2.96 -16.63 14.77
N GLY A 133 -3.86 -16.58 13.82
CA GLY A 133 -4.17 -17.70 12.93
C GLY A 133 -3.58 -17.56 11.52
N ALA A 134 -2.73 -16.58 11.27
CA ALA A 134 -1.98 -16.53 10.03
C ALA A 134 -0.93 -17.66 9.97
N ALA A 135 -0.55 -18.06 8.77
CA ALA A 135 0.50 -19.04 8.55
C ALA A 135 1.89 -18.42 8.73
N LEU A 136 2.04 -17.14 8.35
CA LEU A 136 3.28 -16.38 8.47
C LEU A 136 2.93 -14.89 8.65
N ILE A 137 3.73 -14.18 9.45
CA ILE A 137 3.66 -12.73 9.58
C ILE A 137 5.04 -12.15 9.33
N THR A 138 5.12 -11.24 8.37
CA THR A 138 6.26 -10.33 8.24
C THR A 138 5.76 -8.89 8.42
N VAL A 139 6.57 -8.07 9.09
CA VAL A 139 6.30 -6.65 9.31
C VAL A 139 7.42 -5.82 8.73
N ARG A 140 7.12 -4.62 8.25
CA ARG A 140 8.12 -3.78 7.59
C ARG A 140 9.06 -3.04 8.54
N ASP A 141 8.71 -2.94 9.83
CA ASP A 141 9.47 -2.19 10.80
C ASP A 141 9.29 -2.71 12.24
N ARG A 142 10.18 -2.27 13.15
CA ARG A 142 10.15 -2.66 14.56
C ARG A 142 8.97 -2.07 15.33
N GLY A 143 8.42 -0.93 14.90
CA GLY A 143 7.23 -0.34 15.50
C GLY A 143 6.01 -1.25 15.30
N SER A 144 5.87 -1.79 14.10
CA SER A 144 4.83 -2.78 13.76
C SER A 144 4.98 -4.09 14.55
N LEU A 145 6.22 -4.55 14.78
CA LEU A 145 6.49 -5.69 15.68
C LEU A 145 6.02 -5.39 17.11
N GLY A 146 6.42 -4.24 17.66
CA GLY A 146 6.04 -3.82 19.02
C GLY A 146 4.52 -3.71 19.20
N GLU A 147 3.78 -3.27 18.16
CA GLU A 147 2.32 -3.26 18.22
C GLU A 147 1.73 -4.68 18.26
N LEU A 148 2.23 -5.63 17.47
CA LEU A 148 1.80 -7.03 17.53
C LEU A 148 2.13 -7.67 18.87
N GLU A 149 3.28 -7.36 19.46
CA GLU A 149 3.66 -7.80 20.82
C GLU A 149 2.70 -7.23 21.87
N SER A 150 2.36 -5.94 21.76
CA SER A 150 1.38 -5.28 22.65
C SER A 150 -0.01 -5.89 22.57
N LEU A 151 -0.36 -6.44 21.41
CA LEU A 151 -1.58 -7.20 21.16
C LEU A 151 -1.49 -8.67 21.63
N ALA A 152 -0.36 -9.08 22.20
CA ALA A 152 -0.08 -10.46 22.58
C ALA A 152 -0.18 -11.48 21.43
N VAL A 153 0.09 -11.07 20.20
CA VAL A 153 0.22 -11.96 19.05
C VAL A 153 1.58 -12.64 19.13
N LYS A 154 1.60 -13.90 19.61
CA LYS A 154 2.81 -14.69 19.82
C LYS A 154 3.04 -15.76 18.76
N ARG A 155 2.05 -16.02 17.94
CA ARG A 155 2.05 -17.00 16.84
C ARG A 155 1.31 -16.43 15.65
N PRO A 156 1.71 -16.77 14.44
CA PRO A 156 2.92 -17.52 14.03
C PRO A 156 4.20 -16.74 14.34
N HIS A 157 5.35 -17.29 13.91
CA HIS A 157 6.62 -16.56 13.93
C HIS A 157 6.47 -15.24 13.17
N ILE A 158 7.00 -14.16 13.76
CA ILE A 158 6.91 -12.81 13.20
C ILE A 158 8.33 -12.37 12.84
N GLU A 159 8.55 -11.99 11.59
CA GLU A 159 9.83 -11.47 11.13
C GLU A 159 9.74 -9.99 10.78
N VAL A 160 10.76 -9.24 11.15
CA VAL A 160 10.93 -7.85 10.70
C VAL A 160 11.70 -7.87 9.39
N THR A 161 11.06 -7.36 8.34
CA THR A 161 11.62 -7.26 6.99
C THR A 161 11.73 -5.79 6.58
N ALA A 162 11.41 -5.46 5.34
CA ALA A 162 11.39 -4.12 4.81
C ALA A 162 10.08 -3.87 4.03
N ASP A 163 9.83 -2.61 3.68
CA ASP A 163 8.70 -2.27 2.81
C ASP A 163 8.90 -2.92 1.43
N PRO A 164 7.88 -3.60 0.86
CA PRO A 164 7.99 -4.29 -0.42
C PRO A 164 8.43 -3.40 -1.58
N VAL A 165 8.14 -2.11 -1.52
CA VAL A 165 8.52 -1.16 -2.56
C VAL A 165 10.05 -1.09 -2.78
N LEU A 166 10.84 -1.47 -1.78
CA LEU A 166 12.30 -1.52 -1.92
C LEU A 166 12.79 -2.61 -2.87
N ALA A 167 11.95 -3.58 -3.21
CA ALA A 167 12.26 -4.62 -4.19
C ALA A 167 11.96 -4.22 -5.65
N ILE A 168 11.29 -3.08 -5.88
CA ILE A 168 10.93 -2.66 -7.23
C ILE A 168 12.17 -2.31 -8.06
N HIS A 169 12.23 -2.79 -9.29
CA HIS A 169 13.30 -2.42 -10.19
C HIS A 169 13.14 -0.97 -10.67
N PRO A 170 14.24 -0.18 -10.71
CA PRO A 170 14.18 1.17 -11.21
C PRO A 170 13.72 1.22 -12.66
N VAL A 171 12.73 2.07 -12.96
CA VAL A 171 12.31 2.32 -14.33
C VAL A 171 13.35 3.14 -15.09
N ASP A 172 13.32 3.06 -16.42
CA ASP A 172 14.21 3.87 -17.27
C ASP A 172 14.04 5.37 -17.01
N LYS A 173 15.15 6.07 -16.80
CA LYS A 173 15.15 7.52 -16.54
C LYS A 173 14.57 8.34 -17.69
N GLY A 174 14.53 7.77 -18.91
CA GLY A 174 13.90 8.39 -20.07
C GLY A 174 12.41 8.60 -19.89
N ILE A 175 11.72 7.68 -19.18
CA ILE A 175 10.30 7.80 -18.86
C ILE A 175 10.05 9.05 -17.99
N GLY A 176 10.81 9.19 -16.90
CA GLY A 176 10.70 10.36 -16.04
C GLY A 176 11.01 11.68 -16.77
N ARG A 177 12.02 11.68 -17.65
CA ARG A 177 12.35 12.85 -18.48
C ARG A 177 11.25 13.17 -19.49
N ALA A 178 10.59 12.17 -20.06
CA ALA A 178 9.46 12.39 -20.96
C ALA A 178 8.28 13.06 -20.23
N ILE A 179 7.96 12.59 -19.02
CA ILE A 179 6.94 13.21 -18.17
C ILE A 179 7.32 14.66 -17.85
N LEU A 180 8.56 14.93 -17.43
CA LEU A 180 8.99 16.28 -17.12
C LEU A 180 8.90 17.23 -18.33
N ARG A 181 9.16 16.74 -19.57
CA ARG A 181 8.97 17.53 -20.78
C ARG A 181 7.53 17.87 -21.06
N GLU A 182 6.62 16.91 -20.87
CA GLU A 182 5.18 17.12 -21.06
C GLU A 182 4.67 18.28 -20.16
N TYR A 183 5.21 18.39 -18.94
CA TYR A 183 4.88 19.46 -18.01
C TYR A 183 5.83 20.67 -18.09
N HIS A 184 6.65 20.78 -19.15
CA HIS A 184 7.64 21.85 -19.32
C HIS A 184 8.58 22.01 -18.13
N ALA A 185 8.82 20.92 -17.41
CA ALA A 185 9.64 20.86 -16.20
C ALA A 185 11.06 20.34 -16.44
N ASP A 186 11.42 19.99 -17.67
CA ASP A 186 12.77 19.62 -18.08
C ASP A 186 13.67 20.87 -18.27
N GLY A 187 14.97 20.68 -18.37
CA GLY A 187 15.96 21.72 -18.65
C GLY A 187 17.18 21.67 -17.75
N ALA A 188 18.02 22.73 -17.81
CA ALA A 188 19.29 22.78 -17.12
C ALA A 188 19.18 23.19 -15.62
N LYS A 189 18.01 23.63 -15.17
CA LYS A 189 17.80 24.02 -13.77
C LYS A 189 17.71 22.79 -12.86
N PRO A 190 18.22 22.86 -11.62
CA PRO A 190 17.96 21.82 -10.63
C PRO A 190 16.43 21.64 -10.43
N ILE A 191 16.01 20.39 -10.21
CA ILE A 191 14.62 20.06 -9.96
C ILE A 191 14.51 19.57 -8.51
N VAL A 192 13.57 20.14 -7.75
CA VAL A 192 13.22 19.71 -6.41
C VAL A 192 11.80 19.19 -6.42
N GLY A 193 11.66 17.89 -6.14
CA GLY A 193 10.36 17.24 -5.99
C GLY A 193 9.81 17.42 -4.57
N ILE A 194 8.57 17.86 -4.45
CA ILE A 194 7.87 17.97 -3.17
C ILE A 194 6.62 17.09 -3.23
N SER A 195 6.48 16.16 -2.28
CA SER A 195 5.25 15.40 -2.08
C SER A 195 4.51 15.95 -0.87
N VAL A 196 3.24 16.30 -1.07
CA VAL A 196 2.38 16.89 -0.03
C VAL A 196 1.12 16.05 0.14
N ARG A 197 0.60 16.04 1.36
CA ARG A 197 -0.65 15.38 1.70
C ARG A 197 -1.44 16.23 2.66
N GLU A 198 -2.78 16.18 2.59
CA GLU A 198 -3.63 16.88 3.55
C GLU A 198 -3.43 16.32 4.97
N TRP A 199 -3.11 17.23 5.92
CA TRP A 199 -2.95 16.89 7.31
C TRP A 199 -3.76 17.86 8.18
N ARG A 200 -4.96 17.46 8.53
CA ARG A 200 -5.99 18.32 9.14
C ARG A 200 -5.57 18.97 10.46
N GLU A 201 -4.62 18.39 11.18
CA GLU A 201 -4.14 18.88 12.46
C GLU A 201 -3.13 20.03 12.33
N TRP A 202 -2.52 20.21 11.14
CA TRP A 202 -1.48 21.20 10.89
C TRP A 202 -2.04 22.32 9.99
N ARG A 203 -2.62 23.35 10.63
CA ARG A 203 -3.35 24.39 9.91
C ARG A 203 -2.49 25.23 8.96
N HIS A 204 -1.21 25.46 9.30
CA HIS A 204 -0.32 26.39 8.57
C HIS A 204 0.79 25.68 7.76
N TYR A 205 0.71 24.38 7.59
CA TYR A 205 1.78 23.65 6.89
C TYR A 205 1.88 24.03 5.41
N LYS A 206 0.76 24.40 4.78
CA LYS A 206 0.73 24.80 3.36
C LYS A 206 1.49 26.09 3.13
N GLU A 207 1.28 27.09 3.97
CA GLU A 207 2.01 28.36 3.91
C GLU A 207 3.51 28.16 4.18
N VAL A 208 3.87 27.26 5.08
CA VAL A 208 5.27 26.92 5.36
C VAL A 208 5.93 26.23 4.16
N ILE A 209 5.23 25.29 3.51
CA ILE A 209 5.74 24.61 2.32
C ILE A 209 5.83 25.58 1.14
N ALA A 210 4.83 26.45 0.94
CA ALA A 210 4.86 27.50 -0.09
C ALA A 210 6.09 28.41 0.09
N ALA A 211 6.31 28.94 1.28
CA ALA A 211 7.46 29.79 1.58
C ALA A 211 8.80 29.06 1.36
N ALA A 212 8.89 27.78 1.75
CA ALA A 212 10.08 26.97 1.50
C ALA A 212 10.30 26.72 0.00
N ALA A 213 9.25 26.46 -0.76
CA ALA A 213 9.33 26.28 -2.22
C ALA A 213 9.80 27.56 -2.92
N ASP A 214 9.28 28.73 -2.53
CA ASP A 214 9.72 30.03 -3.03
C ASP A 214 11.19 30.31 -2.71
N GLN A 215 11.61 30.02 -1.48
CA GLN A 215 13.01 30.17 -1.07
C GLN A 215 13.94 29.25 -1.87
N ILE A 216 13.58 27.97 -2.04
CA ILE A 216 14.34 27.00 -2.87
C ILE A 216 14.45 27.53 -4.30
N ALA A 217 13.38 28.03 -4.89
CA ALA A 217 13.40 28.56 -6.24
C ALA A 217 14.30 29.79 -6.35
N ALA A 218 14.26 30.71 -5.36
CA ALA A 218 15.04 31.95 -5.35
C ALA A 218 16.54 31.71 -5.09
N GLU A 219 16.89 30.90 -4.09
CA GLU A 219 18.29 30.70 -3.67
C GLU A 219 19.08 29.78 -4.60
N PHE A 220 18.42 28.69 -5.07
CA PHE A 220 19.07 27.67 -5.89
C PHE A 220 18.77 27.78 -7.38
N GLY A 221 17.91 28.73 -7.79
CA GLY A 221 17.41 28.80 -9.16
C GLY A 221 16.68 27.54 -9.59
N ALA A 222 16.23 26.73 -8.63
CA ALA A 222 15.62 25.45 -8.84
C ALA A 222 14.18 25.57 -9.37
N ARG A 223 13.73 24.50 -10.05
CA ARG A 223 12.32 24.30 -10.38
C ARG A 223 11.70 23.37 -9.34
N VAL A 224 10.63 23.81 -8.68
CA VAL A 224 9.86 22.97 -7.77
C VAL A 224 8.80 22.23 -8.57
N VAL A 225 8.66 20.93 -8.32
CA VAL A 225 7.65 20.04 -8.93
C VAL A 225 6.93 19.30 -7.83
N PHE A 226 5.61 19.47 -7.75
CA PHE A 226 4.79 18.71 -6.83
C PHE A 226 4.48 17.32 -7.36
N LEU A 227 4.65 16.30 -6.51
CA LEU A 227 4.45 14.89 -6.83
C LEU A 227 3.26 14.35 -6.01
N PRO A 228 2.03 14.37 -6.55
CA PRO A 228 0.87 13.84 -5.87
C PRO A 228 0.96 12.31 -5.81
N MET A 229 0.83 11.74 -4.61
CA MET A 229 0.87 10.29 -4.37
C MET A 229 -0.54 9.69 -4.29
N GLN A 230 -1.54 10.48 -3.92
CA GLN A 230 -2.96 10.09 -3.87
C GLN A 230 -3.79 11.01 -4.77
N TYR A 231 -4.40 10.46 -5.80
CA TYR A 231 -5.26 11.22 -6.72
C TYR A 231 -6.74 11.07 -6.30
N PRO A 232 -7.53 12.16 -6.31
CA PRO A 232 -7.21 13.56 -6.65
C PRO A 232 -6.82 14.43 -5.44
N GLU A 233 -6.74 13.86 -4.23
CA GLU A 233 -6.62 14.59 -2.97
C GLU A 233 -5.32 15.41 -2.91
N ASP A 234 -4.18 14.79 -3.20
CA ASP A 234 -2.88 15.46 -3.11
C ASP A 234 -2.69 16.53 -4.21
N VAL A 235 -3.35 16.36 -5.36
CA VAL A 235 -3.39 17.39 -6.42
C VAL A 235 -4.02 18.67 -5.90
N ARG A 236 -5.18 18.55 -5.24
CA ARG A 236 -5.88 19.70 -4.66
C ARG A 236 -5.05 20.40 -3.58
N VAL A 237 -4.29 19.62 -2.79
CA VAL A 237 -3.39 20.18 -1.78
C VAL A 237 -2.24 20.94 -2.44
N ALA A 238 -1.63 20.38 -3.48
CA ALA A 238 -0.55 21.03 -4.22
C ALA A 238 -1.01 22.33 -4.91
N GLU A 239 -2.24 22.37 -5.44
CA GLU A 239 -2.83 23.57 -6.05
C GLU A 239 -3.11 24.71 -5.05
N LEU A 240 -3.17 24.41 -3.74
CA LEU A 240 -3.37 25.38 -2.68
C LEU A 240 -2.05 25.93 -2.10
N ILE A 241 -0.93 25.39 -2.50
CA ILE A 241 0.43 25.76 -2.10
C ILE A 241 1.04 26.65 -3.18
#